data_05bf12eca064064c97350e0d0ec0e7d7
#
_entry.id   05bf12eca064064c97350e0d0ec0e7d7
#
_cell.length_a   1.000
_cell.length_b   1.000
_cell.length_c   1.000
_cell.angle_alpha   90.00
_cell.angle_beta   90.00
_cell.angle_gamma   90.00
#
_symmetry.space_group_name_H-M   'P 1'
#
loop_
_entity.id
_entity.type
_entity.pdbx_description
1 polymer ?
#
loop_
_entity_poly.entity_id
_entity_poly.type
_entity_poly.pdbx_seq_one_letter_code
_entity_poly.pdbx_strand_id
1 'polypeptide(L)'
;MSVTENKVMTAKEAIGRFVKDGDHLVIGNYTVGTCAALVFEVIRQQRKGLTLYSQSGVFDVEVLVGGGCVDRLVSTYVYRAGGKEGGSAVERAMKAGTLEMEDYTNFQYNARLVAGMHGFSFMQVLEGAMVTDLFNKRSFLGDDKYRVISCPYTGKQILTVPAANPDVCIVHVQRADRFGNAQYWGALGSVAAAALASKRIVVSCEEIVEHDIIQSSPHLTVIPGYRVDAVVEIPFGAHPTEVLGYYNLDRLMYALFFMSDMNGDGLKAWMDEWVYGCVDRHAYLDHYMAKHGAESLDAIRAKAYYSAPANYGAAYTSCWDNEDRERSMGVTLAEMERILEERGLL
;
A
#
# COMPACT_ATOMS: atom_id res chain seq x y z
N MET A 1 15.17 3.84 16.00
CA MET A 1 14.11 4.64 16.65
C MET A 1 13.55 3.87 17.84
N SER A 2 13.16 4.56 18.92
CA SER A 2 12.52 3.91 20.07
C SER A 2 11.17 3.31 19.67
N VAL A 3 10.84 2.11 20.13
CA VAL A 3 9.56 1.43 19.88
C VAL A 3 8.35 2.21 20.42
N THR A 4 8.60 3.21 21.26
CA THR A 4 7.60 4.03 21.96
C THR A 4 7.55 5.48 21.48
N GLU A 5 8.26 5.83 20.41
CA GLU A 5 8.25 7.18 19.86
C GLU A 5 6.95 7.44 19.09
N ASN A 6 6.34 8.60 19.36
CA ASN A 6 5.17 9.04 18.59
C ASN A 6 5.59 9.44 17.17
N LYS A 7 5.02 8.79 16.16
CA LYS A 7 5.32 8.95 14.73
C LYS A 7 4.25 9.70 13.95
N VAL A 8 3.24 10.20 14.64
CA VAL A 8 2.12 10.92 14.02
C VAL A 8 2.60 12.27 13.52
N MET A 9 2.31 12.55 12.26
CA MET A 9 2.60 13.83 11.63
C MET A 9 1.63 14.11 10.47
N THR A 10 1.69 15.29 9.89
CA THR A 10 0.89 15.65 8.72
C THR A 10 1.43 14.97 7.44
N ALA A 11 0.57 14.82 6.42
CA ALA A 11 1.01 14.31 5.11
C ALA A 11 2.14 15.15 4.52
N LYS A 12 2.06 16.48 4.68
CA LYS A 12 3.07 17.42 4.19
C LYS A 12 4.42 17.18 4.84
N GLU A 13 4.45 17.00 6.16
CA GLU A 13 5.68 16.69 6.90
C GLU A 13 6.23 15.32 6.51
N ALA A 14 5.39 14.29 6.46
CA ALA A 14 5.78 12.93 6.13
C ALA A 14 6.42 12.84 4.73
N ILE A 15 5.73 13.36 3.70
CA ILE A 15 6.26 13.36 2.34
C ILE A 15 7.51 14.25 2.22
N GLY A 16 7.50 15.44 2.84
CA GLY A 16 8.64 16.36 2.84
C GLY A 16 9.89 15.75 3.46
N ARG A 17 9.71 14.96 4.52
CA ARG A 17 10.80 14.33 5.27
C ARG A 17 11.29 13.03 4.64
N PHE A 18 10.41 12.19 4.14
CA PHE A 18 10.74 10.81 3.82
C PHE A 18 10.74 10.47 2.32
N VAL A 19 10.13 11.27 1.44
CA VAL A 19 10.19 11.10 -0.01
C VAL A 19 11.13 12.15 -0.61
N LYS A 20 12.12 11.71 -1.40
CA LYS A 20 13.13 12.57 -2.02
C LYS A 20 13.11 12.43 -3.54
N ASP A 21 13.62 13.44 -4.23
CA ASP A 21 13.83 13.35 -5.67
C ASP A 21 14.79 12.20 -5.98
N GLY A 22 14.49 11.46 -7.04
CA GLY A 22 15.26 10.30 -7.47
C GLY A 22 15.02 9.02 -6.67
N ASP A 23 14.17 9.04 -5.62
CA ASP A 23 13.85 7.85 -4.83
C ASP A 23 13.20 6.75 -5.68
N HIS A 24 13.48 5.52 -5.32
CA HIS A 24 12.68 4.36 -5.67
C HIS A 24 11.46 4.31 -4.73
N LEU A 25 10.33 4.81 -5.19
CA LEU A 25 9.07 4.89 -4.45
C LEU A 25 8.18 3.69 -4.77
N VAL A 26 7.75 2.94 -3.76
CA VAL A 26 6.73 1.90 -3.95
C VAL A 26 5.40 2.32 -3.33
N ILE A 27 4.31 2.11 -4.10
CA ILE A 27 2.95 2.18 -3.59
C ILE A 27 2.59 0.79 -3.07
N GLY A 28 2.34 0.68 -1.75
CA GLY A 28 2.10 -0.59 -1.09
C GLY A 28 0.76 -1.22 -1.46
N ASN A 29 -0.24 -0.40 -1.75
CA ASN A 29 -1.60 -0.86 -2.05
C ASN A 29 -1.71 -1.45 -3.48
N TYR A 30 -2.69 -2.35 -3.62
CA TYR A 30 -2.99 -3.03 -4.88
C TYR A 30 -4.37 -2.60 -5.37
N THR A 31 -4.46 -1.57 -6.19
CA THR A 31 -5.68 -0.95 -6.76
C THR A 31 -6.73 -0.54 -5.72
N VAL A 32 -6.97 -1.35 -4.71
CA VAL A 32 -7.87 -1.12 -3.58
C VAL A 32 -7.10 -0.41 -2.47
N GLY A 33 -7.71 0.61 -1.87
CA GLY A 33 -7.09 1.35 -0.79
C GLY A 33 -5.87 2.17 -1.20
N THR A 34 -5.77 2.57 -2.46
CA THR A 34 -4.65 3.36 -2.98
C THR A 34 -4.44 4.63 -2.14
N CYS A 35 -3.23 4.89 -1.69
CA CYS A 35 -2.90 6.01 -0.81
C CYS A 35 -2.98 7.39 -1.52
N ALA A 36 -4.16 7.72 -2.11
CA ALA A 36 -4.37 8.88 -2.96
C ALA A 36 -3.96 10.20 -2.29
N ALA A 37 -4.25 10.37 -1.00
CA ALA A 37 -3.90 11.57 -0.27
C ALA A 37 -2.37 11.78 -0.19
N LEU A 38 -1.59 10.70 0.03
CA LEU A 38 -0.13 10.77 0.01
C LEU A 38 0.41 10.98 -1.42
N VAL A 39 -0.19 10.34 -2.41
CA VAL A 39 0.13 10.53 -3.83
C VAL A 39 -0.05 12.00 -4.23
N PHE A 40 -1.17 12.63 -3.85
CA PHE A 40 -1.40 14.05 -4.12
C PHE A 40 -0.36 14.94 -3.43
N GLU A 41 0.07 14.56 -2.23
CA GLU A 41 1.09 15.32 -1.53
C GLU A 41 2.47 15.20 -2.20
N VAL A 42 2.83 14.04 -2.74
CA VAL A 42 4.04 13.86 -3.56
C VAL A 42 4.02 14.83 -4.76
N ILE A 43 2.85 14.95 -5.42
CA ILE A 43 2.67 15.85 -6.57
C ILE A 43 2.72 17.32 -6.14
N ARG A 44 2.00 17.71 -5.07
CA ARG A 44 2.03 19.09 -4.54
C ARG A 44 3.43 19.55 -4.19
N GLN A 45 4.26 18.66 -3.65
CA GLN A 45 5.67 18.94 -3.36
C GLN A 45 6.59 18.81 -4.58
N GLN A 46 6.02 18.50 -5.74
CA GLN A 46 6.75 18.44 -7.02
C GLN A 46 7.96 17.52 -6.98
N ARG A 47 7.85 16.35 -6.34
CA ARG A 47 8.93 15.37 -6.36
C ARG A 47 9.23 14.92 -7.78
N LYS A 48 10.50 14.72 -8.12
CA LYS A 48 10.97 14.47 -9.48
C LYS A 48 11.89 13.27 -9.55
N GLY A 49 12.01 12.71 -10.75
CA GLY A 49 12.99 11.66 -11.04
C GLY A 49 12.69 10.33 -10.36
N LEU A 50 11.44 10.12 -9.91
CA LEU A 50 11.09 8.92 -9.17
C LEU A 50 11.11 7.67 -10.06
N THR A 51 11.64 6.58 -9.52
CA THR A 51 11.39 5.23 -10.03
C THR A 51 10.21 4.66 -9.26
N LEU A 52 9.04 4.64 -9.89
CA LEU A 52 7.79 4.20 -9.25
C LEU A 52 7.62 2.69 -9.36
N TYR A 53 7.34 2.04 -8.25
CA TYR A 53 6.92 0.65 -8.19
C TYR A 53 5.43 0.59 -7.84
N SER A 54 4.62 0.05 -8.75
CA SER A 54 3.20 -0.19 -8.54
C SER A 54 2.81 -1.53 -9.14
N GLN A 55 2.22 -2.42 -8.34
CA GLN A 55 1.87 -3.77 -8.80
C GLN A 55 0.88 -3.72 -9.97
N SER A 56 -0.14 -2.89 -9.87
CA SER A 56 -1.17 -2.69 -10.89
C SER A 56 -1.48 -1.21 -10.95
N GLY A 57 -0.82 -0.53 -11.88
CA GLY A 57 -0.95 0.90 -12.03
C GLY A 57 -2.32 1.29 -12.55
N VAL A 58 -3.05 2.11 -11.81
CA VAL A 58 -4.34 2.65 -12.23
C VAL A 58 -4.32 4.15 -11.95
N PHE A 59 -5.16 4.63 -11.05
CA PHE A 59 -5.29 6.03 -10.66
C PHE A 59 -3.98 6.66 -10.17
N ASP A 60 -3.30 5.97 -9.27
CA ASP A 60 -2.06 6.40 -8.62
C ASP A 60 -0.92 6.66 -9.64
N VAL A 61 -0.72 5.71 -10.56
CA VAL A 61 0.33 5.80 -11.57
C VAL A 61 0.03 6.92 -12.56
N GLU A 62 -1.20 6.99 -13.06
CA GLU A 62 -1.60 8.00 -14.04
C GLU A 62 -1.45 9.41 -13.48
N VAL A 63 -1.85 9.65 -12.21
CA VAL A 63 -1.74 10.96 -11.57
C VAL A 63 -0.26 11.33 -11.31
N LEU A 64 0.58 10.39 -10.85
CA LEU A 64 2.00 10.67 -10.60
C LEU A 64 2.77 10.91 -11.90
N VAL A 65 2.49 10.15 -12.95
CA VAL A 65 3.09 10.35 -14.27
C VAL A 65 2.60 11.65 -14.88
N GLY A 66 1.30 11.92 -14.83
CA GLY A 66 0.70 13.18 -15.29
C GLY A 66 1.23 14.41 -14.55
N GLY A 67 1.54 14.27 -13.26
CA GLY A 67 2.21 15.28 -12.45
C GLY A 67 3.71 15.46 -12.74
N GLY A 68 4.26 14.65 -13.65
CA GLY A 68 5.66 14.69 -14.04
C GLY A 68 6.62 14.36 -12.89
N CYS A 69 6.19 13.45 -12.00
CA CYS A 69 7.00 13.00 -10.86
C CYS A 69 7.87 11.79 -11.19
N VAL A 70 7.50 11.00 -12.22
CA VAL A 70 8.02 9.67 -12.49
C VAL A 70 8.79 9.64 -13.82
N ASP A 71 10.04 9.19 -13.79
CA ASP A 71 10.86 8.95 -14.98
C ASP A 71 10.92 7.46 -15.33
N ARG A 72 10.74 6.58 -14.35
CA ARG A 72 10.75 5.12 -14.52
C ARG A 72 9.61 4.46 -13.78
N LEU A 73 8.98 3.50 -14.42
CA LEU A 73 7.88 2.72 -13.88
C LEU A 73 8.22 1.23 -13.87
N VAL A 74 8.16 0.61 -12.70
CA VAL A 74 8.23 -0.85 -12.52
C VAL A 74 6.84 -1.33 -12.19
N SER A 75 6.21 -2.09 -13.10
CA SER A 75 4.81 -2.53 -12.93
C SER A 75 4.57 -3.89 -13.55
N THR A 76 3.39 -4.44 -13.27
CA THR A 76 2.92 -5.67 -13.92
C THR A 76 2.01 -5.37 -15.10
N TYR A 77 1.21 -4.34 -14.97
CA TYR A 77 0.45 -3.71 -16.04
C TYR A 77 -0.01 -2.32 -15.58
N VAL A 78 -0.36 -1.50 -16.55
CA VAL A 78 -1.05 -0.23 -16.30
C VAL A 78 -2.44 -0.34 -16.92
N TYR A 79 -3.46 -0.25 -16.08
CA TYR A 79 -4.83 -0.31 -16.55
C TYR A 79 -5.20 0.98 -17.27
N ARG A 80 -5.78 0.82 -18.45
CA ARG A 80 -6.30 1.89 -19.25
C ARG A 80 -7.81 1.70 -19.43
N ALA A 81 -8.59 2.63 -18.92
CA ALA A 81 -10.02 2.69 -19.20
C ALA A 81 -10.23 3.29 -20.58
N GLY A 82 -10.17 2.45 -21.60
CA GLY A 82 -10.51 2.72 -23.00
C GLY A 82 -10.21 4.14 -23.48
N GLY A 83 -9.40 4.33 -24.42
CA GLY A 83 -9.14 5.67 -24.93
C GLY A 83 -9.05 5.63 -26.43
N LYS A 84 -9.73 6.52 -27.06
CA LYS A 84 -9.48 6.90 -28.44
C LYS A 84 -8.23 7.79 -28.46
N GLU A 85 -7.95 8.48 -29.46
CA GLU A 85 -6.79 9.31 -29.71
C GLU A 85 -6.22 10.08 -28.50
N GLY A 86 -4.94 9.96 -28.24
CA GLY A 86 -4.24 10.65 -27.16
C GLY A 86 -3.68 9.74 -26.07
N GLY A 87 -4.42 8.71 -25.66
CA GLY A 87 -3.99 7.77 -24.63
C GLY A 87 -3.99 8.37 -23.21
N SER A 88 -3.66 7.52 -22.23
CA SER A 88 -3.50 7.93 -20.83
C SER A 88 -2.18 8.70 -20.62
N ALA A 89 -1.98 9.25 -19.41
CA ALA A 89 -0.75 9.95 -19.06
C ALA A 89 0.49 9.06 -19.25
N VAL A 90 0.41 7.79 -18.86
CA VAL A 90 1.48 6.82 -19.07
C VAL A 90 1.77 6.62 -20.55
N GLU A 91 0.73 6.45 -21.39
CA GLU A 91 0.94 6.31 -22.85
C GLU A 91 1.55 7.54 -23.48
N ARG A 92 1.08 8.73 -23.10
CA ARG A 92 1.65 10.00 -23.59
C ARG A 92 3.11 10.13 -23.20
N ALA A 93 3.45 9.84 -21.95
CA ALA A 93 4.82 9.92 -21.46
C ALA A 93 5.76 8.89 -22.14
N MET A 94 5.28 7.66 -22.36
CA MET A 94 6.03 6.64 -23.10
C MET A 94 6.26 7.04 -24.56
N LYS A 95 5.23 7.56 -25.25
CA LYS A 95 5.35 8.06 -26.63
C LYS A 95 6.29 9.25 -26.74
N ALA A 96 6.30 10.13 -25.76
CA ALA A 96 7.21 11.27 -25.67
C ALA A 96 8.65 10.87 -25.26
N GLY A 97 8.89 9.63 -24.83
CA GLY A 97 10.19 9.16 -24.35
C GLY A 97 10.59 9.73 -22.99
N THR A 98 9.63 10.24 -22.20
CA THR A 98 9.85 10.79 -20.85
C THR A 98 9.59 9.78 -19.75
N LEU A 99 9.09 8.60 -20.07
CA LEU A 99 8.85 7.49 -19.14
C LEU A 99 9.44 6.20 -19.70
N GLU A 100 10.32 5.56 -18.93
CA GLU A 100 10.75 4.19 -19.18
C GLU A 100 9.94 3.21 -18.35
N MET A 101 9.50 2.10 -18.95
CA MET A 101 8.72 1.08 -18.25
C MET A 101 9.46 -0.25 -18.18
N GLU A 102 9.44 -0.87 -17.01
CA GLU A 102 9.94 -2.20 -16.72
C GLU A 102 8.79 -3.13 -16.36
N ASP A 103 8.54 -4.12 -17.21
CA ASP A 103 7.41 -5.03 -17.05
C ASP A 103 7.80 -6.32 -16.32
N TYR A 104 6.91 -6.79 -15.45
CA TYR A 104 6.98 -8.08 -14.79
C TYR A 104 5.60 -8.76 -14.77
N THR A 105 5.56 -10.07 -14.60
CA THR A 105 4.31 -10.72 -14.18
C THR A 105 3.99 -10.35 -12.73
N ASN A 106 2.72 -10.48 -12.31
CA ASN A 106 2.35 -10.27 -10.90
C ASN A 106 3.20 -11.11 -9.94
N PHE A 107 3.47 -12.36 -10.31
CA PHE A 107 4.32 -13.23 -9.50
C PHE A 107 5.75 -12.70 -9.40
N GLN A 108 6.37 -12.33 -10.52
CA GLN A 108 7.75 -11.83 -10.55
C GLN A 108 7.92 -10.52 -9.80
N TYR A 109 6.98 -9.59 -9.95
CA TYR A 109 6.96 -8.32 -9.22
C TYR A 109 6.93 -8.57 -7.70
N ASN A 110 5.98 -9.41 -7.24
CA ASN A 110 5.89 -9.76 -5.82
C ASN A 110 7.12 -10.55 -5.34
N ALA A 111 7.65 -11.47 -6.14
CA ALA A 111 8.87 -12.22 -5.81
C ALA A 111 10.06 -11.31 -5.53
N ARG A 112 10.22 -10.22 -6.31
CA ARG A 112 11.26 -9.21 -6.08
C ARG A 112 11.11 -8.50 -4.74
N LEU A 113 9.88 -8.08 -4.39
CA LEU A 113 9.58 -7.44 -3.11
C LEU A 113 9.71 -8.41 -1.93
N VAL A 114 9.26 -9.66 -2.09
CA VAL A 114 9.42 -10.70 -1.07
C VAL A 114 10.90 -10.99 -0.83
N ALA A 115 11.72 -11.06 -1.89
CA ALA A 115 13.16 -11.20 -1.73
C ALA A 115 13.76 -10.04 -0.92
N GLY A 116 13.40 -8.79 -1.23
CA GLY A 116 13.84 -7.60 -0.49
C GLY A 116 13.38 -7.62 0.97
N MET A 117 12.12 -7.97 1.22
CA MET A 117 11.55 -8.07 2.57
C MET A 117 12.33 -9.03 3.48
N HIS A 118 12.79 -10.16 2.92
CA HIS A 118 13.55 -11.18 3.65
C HIS A 118 15.07 -11.00 3.59
N GLY A 119 15.57 -9.97 2.91
CA GLY A 119 17.02 -9.74 2.75
C GLY A 119 17.69 -10.73 1.80
N PHE A 120 16.92 -11.39 0.91
CA PHE A 120 17.49 -12.25 -0.14
C PHE A 120 18.04 -11.39 -1.28
N SER A 121 19.06 -11.88 -1.96
CA SER A 121 19.61 -11.15 -3.11
C SER A 121 18.75 -11.31 -4.37
N PHE A 122 18.01 -12.41 -4.49
CA PHE A 122 17.16 -12.73 -5.64
C PHE A 122 16.07 -13.73 -5.24
N MET A 123 15.10 -13.94 -6.12
CA MET A 123 14.09 -14.99 -6.01
C MET A 123 14.04 -15.82 -7.29
N GLN A 124 13.87 -17.14 -7.15
CA GLN A 124 13.53 -18.01 -8.26
C GLN A 124 12.10 -17.73 -8.73
N VAL A 125 11.92 -17.72 -10.05
CA VAL A 125 10.62 -17.52 -10.69
C VAL A 125 10.36 -18.60 -11.74
N LEU A 126 9.13 -18.64 -12.27
CA LEU A 126 8.72 -19.65 -13.25
C LEU A 126 9.51 -19.51 -14.55
N GLU A 127 10.06 -20.63 -15.03
CA GLU A 127 10.84 -20.73 -16.28
C GLU A 127 10.00 -20.37 -17.53
N GLY A 128 8.68 -20.52 -17.47
CA GLY A 128 7.78 -20.14 -18.58
C GLY A 128 7.92 -18.69 -19.05
N ALA A 129 8.47 -17.80 -18.22
CA ALA A 129 8.76 -16.43 -18.65
C ALA A 129 9.85 -16.36 -19.73
N MET A 130 10.74 -17.35 -19.83
CA MET A 130 11.84 -17.39 -20.80
C MET A 130 11.36 -17.50 -22.25
N VAL A 131 10.14 -18.00 -22.48
CA VAL A 131 9.52 -18.11 -23.80
C VAL A 131 8.53 -17.00 -24.10
N THR A 132 8.55 -15.93 -23.31
CA THR A 132 7.68 -14.76 -23.47
C THR A 132 8.48 -13.51 -23.83
N ASP A 133 7.80 -12.49 -24.34
CA ASP A 133 8.41 -11.19 -24.65
C ASP A 133 8.99 -10.49 -23.41
N LEU A 134 8.52 -10.83 -22.20
CA LEU A 134 9.05 -10.29 -20.94
C LEU A 134 10.54 -10.60 -20.76
N PHE A 135 11.00 -11.78 -21.20
CA PHE A 135 12.41 -12.15 -21.08
C PHE A 135 13.28 -11.42 -22.10
N ASN A 136 12.77 -11.26 -23.33
CA ASN A 136 13.51 -10.66 -24.44
C ASN A 136 13.24 -9.16 -24.60
N LYS A 137 12.30 -8.61 -23.84
CA LYS A 137 11.92 -7.20 -23.97
C LYS A 137 13.05 -6.30 -23.43
N ARG A 138 13.24 -5.18 -24.10
CA ARG A 138 14.17 -4.15 -23.64
C ARG A 138 13.79 -3.69 -22.25
N SER A 139 14.77 -3.63 -21.36
CA SER A 139 14.63 -3.27 -19.94
C SER A 139 15.66 -2.19 -19.61
N PHE A 140 15.33 -1.27 -18.72
CA PHE A 140 16.31 -0.33 -18.18
C PHE A 140 17.25 -1.00 -17.16
N LEU A 141 16.93 -2.21 -16.66
CA LEU A 141 17.82 -3.05 -15.88
C LEU A 141 18.82 -3.84 -16.77
N GLY A 142 18.55 -3.90 -18.08
CA GLY A 142 19.37 -4.67 -19.00
C GLY A 142 19.45 -6.14 -18.61
N ASP A 143 20.67 -6.69 -18.62
CA ASP A 143 20.91 -8.10 -18.25
C ASP A 143 20.64 -8.41 -16.78
N ASP A 144 20.47 -7.41 -15.92
CA ASP A 144 20.17 -7.60 -14.51
C ASP A 144 18.68 -7.87 -14.23
N LYS A 145 17.83 -7.78 -15.25
CA LYS A 145 16.40 -8.12 -15.12
C LYS A 145 16.20 -9.58 -14.78
N TYR A 146 16.88 -10.47 -15.49
CA TYR A 146 16.80 -11.91 -15.34
C TYR A 146 18.18 -12.55 -15.36
N ARG A 147 18.37 -13.54 -14.53
CA ARG A 147 19.55 -14.43 -14.58
C ARG A 147 19.11 -15.89 -14.59
N VAL A 148 19.74 -16.68 -15.43
CA VAL A 148 19.61 -18.14 -15.42
C VAL A 148 20.80 -18.70 -14.69
N ILE A 149 20.54 -19.47 -13.64
CA ILE A 149 21.59 -20.09 -12.81
C ILE A 149 21.34 -21.59 -12.65
N SER A 150 22.37 -22.37 -12.40
CA SER A 150 22.23 -23.78 -12.05
C SER A 150 21.83 -23.92 -10.58
N CYS A 151 20.75 -24.67 -10.33
CA CYS A 151 20.34 -25.01 -8.97
C CYS A 151 21.42 -25.87 -8.29
N PRO A 152 21.98 -25.47 -7.15
CA PRO A 152 23.05 -26.21 -6.48
C PRO A 152 22.60 -27.57 -5.93
N TYR A 153 21.29 -27.79 -5.78
CA TYR A 153 20.74 -29.04 -5.22
C TYR A 153 20.31 -30.04 -6.32
N THR A 154 19.85 -29.53 -7.47
CA THR A 154 19.27 -30.40 -8.52
C THR A 154 20.02 -30.37 -9.85
N GLY A 155 20.92 -29.40 -10.05
CA GLY A 155 21.61 -29.13 -11.31
C GLY A 155 20.74 -28.51 -12.41
N LYS A 156 19.40 -28.34 -12.18
CA LYS A 156 18.50 -27.73 -13.16
C LYS A 156 18.81 -26.24 -13.35
N GLN A 157 18.62 -25.78 -14.58
CA GLN A 157 18.63 -24.34 -14.85
C GLN A 157 17.38 -23.71 -14.26
N ILE A 158 17.53 -22.63 -13.51
CA ILE A 158 16.44 -21.89 -12.88
C ILE A 158 16.52 -20.43 -13.27
N LEU A 159 15.36 -19.83 -13.53
CA LEU A 159 15.23 -18.40 -13.82
C LEU A 159 15.10 -17.64 -12.49
N THR A 160 15.80 -16.51 -12.39
CA THR A 160 15.80 -15.67 -11.19
C THR A 160 15.52 -14.21 -11.55
N VAL A 161 14.95 -13.48 -10.59
CA VAL A 161 14.78 -12.03 -10.63
C VAL A 161 15.49 -11.40 -9.43
N PRO A 162 16.11 -10.22 -9.56
CA PRO A 162 16.78 -9.55 -8.45
C PRO A 162 15.79 -9.08 -7.40
N ALA A 163 16.21 -9.00 -6.15
CA ALA A 163 15.44 -8.38 -5.09
C ALA A 163 15.13 -6.91 -5.41
N ALA A 164 13.95 -6.44 -5.02
CA ALA A 164 13.62 -5.03 -5.00
C ALA A 164 13.77 -4.49 -3.57
N ASN A 165 14.52 -3.39 -3.42
CA ASN A 165 14.73 -2.69 -2.16
C ASN A 165 14.43 -1.20 -2.35
N PRO A 166 13.14 -0.82 -2.42
CA PRO A 166 12.76 0.57 -2.62
C PRO A 166 13.29 1.49 -1.52
N ASP A 167 13.51 2.77 -1.84
CA ASP A 167 13.95 3.75 -0.87
C ASP A 167 12.83 4.11 0.11
N VAL A 168 11.60 4.17 -0.39
CA VAL A 168 10.44 4.53 0.41
C VAL A 168 9.18 3.80 -0.07
N CYS A 169 8.37 3.36 0.90
CA CYS A 169 7.01 2.89 0.68
C CYS A 169 6.03 3.94 1.21
N ILE A 170 5.03 4.28 0.41
CA ILE A 170 3.82 4.94 0.87
C ILE A 170 2.66 3.96 0.79
N VAL A 171 1.85 3.89 1.84
CA VAL A 171 0.76 2.91 1.93
C VAL A 171 -0.39 3.45 2.77
N HIS A 172 -1.62 3.10 2.38
CA HIS A 172 -2.81 3.41 3.16
C HIS A 172 -3.36 2.15 3.80
N VAL A 173 -3.71 2.24 5.09
CA VAL A 173 -4.25 1.13 5.88
C VAL A 173 -5.54 1.55 6.59
N GLN A 174 -6.28 0.59 7.09
CA GLN A 174 -7.51 0.87 7.80
C GLN A 174 -7.23 1.60 9.11
N ARG A 175 -6.31 1.10 9.93
CA ARG A 175 -5.96 1.74 11.20
C ARG A 175 -4.51 1.52 11.58
N ALA A 176 -3.98 2.44 12.37
CA ALA A 176 -2.67 2.34 12.96
C ALA A 176 -2.67 2.87 14.39
N ASP A 177 -1.66 2.55 15.18
CA ASP A 177 -1.40 3.27 16.41
C ASP A 177 -0.34 4.36 16.22
N ARG A 178 -0.19 5.24 17.23
CA ARG A 178 0.80 6.31 17.20
C ARG A 178 2.27 5.84 17.11
N PHE A 179 2.52 4.56 17.36
CA PHE A 179 3.86 3.97 17.31
C PHE A 179 4.16 3.36 15.93
N GLY A 180 3.16 3.33 15.03
CA GLY A 180 3.30 2.86 13.67
C GLY A 180 2.92 1.41 13.45
N ASN A 181 2.34 0.70 14.43
CA ASN A 181 1.78 -0.61 14.16
C ASN A 181 0.54 -0.45 13.29
N ALA A 182 0.60 -0.96 12.06
CA ALA A 182 -0.42 -0.73 11.06
C ALA A 182 -1.18 -2.01 10.72
N GLN A 183 -2.50 -1.94 10.82
CA GLN A 183 -3.41 -3.04 10.54
C GLN A 183 -4.09 -2.88 9.20
N TYR A 184 -4.02 -3.93 8.41
CA TYR A 184 -4.63 -4.01 7.10
C TYR A 184 -5.36 -5.33 6.91
N TRP A 185 -6.55 -5.26 6.30
CA TRP A 185 -7.34 -6.43 5.94
C TRP A 185 -8.01 -6.25 4.58
N GLY A 186 -8.36 -7.37 3.96
CA GLY A 186 -8.91 -7.40 2.60
C GLY A 186 -7.92 -7.93 1.59
N ALA A 187 -7.80 -7.28 0.45
CA ALA A 187 -6.89 -7.67 -0.62
C ALA A 187 -5.45 -7.26 -0.26
N LEU A 188 -4.70 -8.17 0.34
CA LEU A 188 -3.34 -7.89 0.81
C LEU A 188 -2.38 -7.49 -0.31
N GLY A 189 -2.50 -8.09 -1.49
CA GLY A 189 -1.60 -7.80 -2.62
C GLY A 189 -0.13 -7.80 -2.20
N SER A 190 0.57 -6.73 -2.52
CA SER A 190 1.97 -6.52 -2.14
C SER A 190 2.17 -5.70 -0.85
N VAL A 191 1.11 -5.33 -0.11
CA VAL A 191 1.17 -4.38 1.03
C VAL A 191 2.33 -4.67 1.99
N ALA A 192 2.37 -5.87 2.56
CA ALA A 192 3.43 -6.23 3.51
C ALA A 192 4.80 -6.29 2.84
N ALA A 193 4.90 -6.93 1.67
CA ALA A 193 6.17 -7.08 0.98
C ALA A 193 6.74 -5.74 0.50
N ALA A 194 5.91 -4.85 -0.02
CA ALA A 194 6.31 -3.52 -0.45
C ALA A 194 6.82 -2.68 0.73
N ALA A 195 6.07 -2.66 1.83
CA ALA A 195 6.47 -1.94 3.03
C ALA A 195 7.79 -2.49 3.60
N LEU A 196 7.85 -3.81 3.86
CA LEU A 196 8.99 -4.41 4.55
C LEU A 196 10.26 -4.52 3.68
N ALA A 197 10.15 -4.49 2.35
CA ALA A 197 11.29 -4.39 1.45
C ALA A 197 11.90 -2.97 1.42
N SER A 198 11.13 -1.95 1.82
CA SER A 198 11.54 -0.56 1.70
C SER A 198 12.40 -0.10 2.88
N LYS A 199 13.29 0.86 2.63
CA LYS A 199 14.16 1.44 3.67
C LYS A 199 13.39 2.36 4.62
N ARG A 200 12.39 3.10 4.10
CA ARG A 200 11.53 4.05 4.82
C ARG A 200 10.07 3.71 4.53
N ILE A 201 9.21 3.86 5.53
CA ILE A 201 7.79 3.53 5.41
C ILE A 201 6.94 4.68 5.95
N VAL A 202 6.10 5.25 5.10
CA VAL A 202 5.08 6.24 5.44
C VAL A 202 3.72 5.57 5.37
N VAL A 203 3.05 5.46 6.49
CA VAL A 203 1.71 4.90 6.61
C VAL A 203 0.70 6.02 6.72
N SER A 204 -0.33 6.04 5.87
CA SER A 204 -1.57 6.76 6.15
C SER A 204 -2.65 5.77 6.59
N CYS A 205 -3.59 6.21 7.42
CA CYS A 205 -4.67 5.39 7.92
C CYS A 205 -5.97 6.17 8.01
N GLU A 206 -7.09 5.44 8.00
CA GLU A 206 -8.41 6.03 8.21
C GLU A 206 -8.59 6.51 9.65
N GLU A 207 -7.99 5.79 10.62
CA GLU A 207 -8.04 6.15 12.03
C GLU A 207 -6.77 5.75 12.78
N ILE A 208 -6.40 6.57 13.75
CA ILE A 208 -5.39 6.23 14.76
C ILE A 208 -6.13 5.70 15.99
N VAL A 209 -5.78 4.47 16.38
CA VAL A 209 -6.39 3.80 17.54
C VAL A 209 -5.38 3.65 18.67
N GLU A 210 -5.87 3.41 19.87
CA GLU A 210 -5.03 3.09 21.02
C GLU A 210 -4.28 1.76 20.80
N HIS A 211 -3.13 1.65 21.43
CA HIS A 211 -2.24 0.51 21.23
C HIS A 211 -2.85 -0.84 21.64
N ASP A 212 -3.68 -0.86 22.68
CA ASP A 212 -4.41 -2.05 23.13
C ASP A 212 -5.40 -2.58 22.07
N ILE A 213 -6.00 -1.68 21.28
CA ILE A 213 -6.83 -2.08 20.13
C ILE A 213 -6.02 -2.83 19.08
N ILE A 214 -4.79 -2.37 18.80
CA ILE A 214 -3.88 -3.11 17.89
C ILE A 214 -3.52 -4.46 18.49
N GLN A 215 -3.19 -4.51 19.77
CA GLN A 215 -2.83 -5.73 20.47
C GLN A 215 -3.98 -6.75 20.57
N SER A 216 -5.22 -6.30 20.58
CA SER A 216 -6.40 -7.17 20.61
C SER A 216 -6.57 -8.02 19.35
N SER A 217 -5.98 -7.60 18.23
CA SER A 217 -6.07 -8.30 16.94
C SER A 217 -4.71 -8.33 16.21
N PRO A 218 -3.68 -8.94 16.81
CA PRO A 218 -2.28 -8.83 16.34
C PRO A 218 -2.08 -9.42 14.95
N HIS A 219 -2.89 -10.40 14.55
CA HIS A 219 -2.84 -11.04 13.23
C HIS A 219 -3.19 -10.11 12.07
N LEU A 220 -3.82 -8.95 12.34
CA LEU A 220 -4.12 -7.92 11.35
C LEU A 220 -2.95 -6.95 11.16
N THR A 221 -1.96 -6.96 12.06
CA THR A 221 -0.81 -6.07 11.99
C THR A 221 0.15 -6.55 10.91
N VAL A 222 0.02 -5.99 9.71
CA VAL A 222 0.85 -6.36 8.54
C VAL A 222 2.16 -5.58 8.48
N ILE A 223 2.21 -4.40 9.10
CA ILE A 223 3.42 -3.56 9.17
C ILE A 223 3.69 -3.26 10.64
N PRO A 224 4.76 -3.84 11.22
CA PRO A 224 5.09 -3.60 12.62
C PRO A 224 5.68 -2.21 12.82
N GLY A 225 5.35 -1.59 13.94
CA GLY A 225 5.68 -0.19 14.22
C GLY A 225 7.17 0.14 14.15
N TYR A 226 8.05 -0.79 14.55
CA TYR A 226 9.49 -0.55 14.50
C TYR A 226 10.06 -0.33 13.08
N ARG A 227 9.31 -0.66 12.04
CA ARG A 227 9.66 -0.44 10.63
C ARG A 227 9.10 0.87 10.08
N VAL A 228 8.07 1.44 10.70
CA VAL A 228 7.37 2.63 10.22
C VAL A 228 8.10 3.90 10.65
N ASP A 229 8.26 4.84 9.73
CA ASP A 229 8.89 6.14 9.97
C ASP A 229 7.88 7.27 10.24
N ALA A 230 6.68 7.19 9.65
CA ALA A 230 5.62 8.17 9.82
C ALA A 230 4.24 7.53 9.79
N VAL A 231 3.34 8.05 10.62
CA VAL A 231 1.90 7.75 10.64
C VAL A 231 1.12 9.02 10.36
N VAL A 232 0.19 8.96 9.42
CA VAL A 232 -0.64 10.09 9.03
C VAL A 232 -2.11 9.68 9.09
N GLU A 233 -2.88 10.28 10.00
CA GLU A 233 -4.33 10.06 10.04
C GLU A 233 -4.99 10.86 8.92
N ILE A 234 -5.66 10.16 8.01
CA ILE A 234 -6.29 10.76 6.85
C ILE A 234 -7.59 10.00 6.53
N PRO A 235 -8.72 10.37 7.13
CA PRO A 235 -10.02 9.83 6.74
C PRO A 235 -10.30 10.04 5.25
N PHE A 236 -10.87 9.03 4.61
CA PHE A 236 -11.02 8.98 3.15
C PHE A 236 -9.69 9.12 2.39
N GLY A 237 -8.58 8.68 2.98
CA GLY A 237 -7.23 8.85 2.42
C GLY A 237 -7.01 8.16 1.08
N ALA A 238 -7.77 7.11 0.79
CA ALA A 238 -7.72 6.38 -0.47
C ALA A 238 -8.74 6.85 -1.52
N HIS A 239 -9.75 7.67 -1.15
CA HIS A 239 -10.76 8.13 -2.11
C HIS A 239 -10.09 8.73 -3.37
N PRO A 240 -10.52 8.40 -4.58
CA PRO A 240 -11.78 7.75 -4.95
C PRO A 240 -11.81 6.22 -4.90
N THR A 241 -10.72 5.54 -4.55
CA THR A 241 -10.73 4.09 -4.37
C THR A 241 -11.32 3.71 -3.01
N GLU A 242 -11.75 2.46 -2.88
CA GLU A 242 -12.39 1.93 -1.68
C GLU A 242 -11.40 1.60 -0.57
N VAL A 243 -11.87 1.65 0.69
CA VAL A 243 -11.22 1.06 1.86
C VAL A 243 -12.17 0.10 2.54
N LEU A 244 -11.80 -1.17 2.53
CA LEU A 244 -12.66 -2.23 3.01
C LEU A 244 -13.06 -2.02 4.48
N GLY A 245 -14.37 -1.98 4.73
CA GLY A 245 -14.95 -1.71 6.04
C GLY A 245 -15.21 -0.23 6.34
N TYR A 246 -14.69 0.69 5.53
CA TYR A 246 -14.87 2.15 5.72
C TYR A 246 -15.72 2.78 4.63
N TYR A 247 -15.40 2.59 3.37
CA TYR A 247 -16.18 3.12 2.24
C TYR A 247 -15.90 2.36 0.95
N ASN A 248 -16.85 2.47 0.03
CA ASN A 248 -16.80 1.87 -1.29
C ASN A 248 -16.10 2.78 -2.30
N LEU A 249 -15.79 2.22 -3.46
CA LEU A 249 -15.31 2.96 -4.63
C LEU A 249 -16.28 4.09 -4.98
N ASP A 250 -15.79 5.32 -5.09
CA ASP A 250 -16.54 6.41 -5.71
C ASP A 250 -16.49 6.28 -7.24
N ARG A 251 -17.50 5.62 -7.76
CA ARG A 251 -17.60 5.35 -9.19
C ARG A 251 -17.65 6.61 -10.03
N LEU A 252 -18.31 7.66 -9.55
CA LEU A 252 -18.44 8.92 -10.27
C LEU A 252 -17.10 9.63 -10.37
N MET A 253 -16.43 9.85 -9.23
CA MET A 253 -15.14 10.54 -9.19
C MET A 253 -14.06 9.76 -9.96
N TYR A 254 -14.09 8.45 -9.87
CA TYR A 254 -13.19 7.57 -10.60
C TYR A 254 -13.40 7.66 -12.13
N ALA A 255 -14.68 7.69 -12.57
CA ALA A 255 -15.01 7.86 -13.98
C ALA A 255 -14.61 9.26 -14.50
N LEU A 256 -14.86 10.31 -13.73
CA LEU A 256 -14.48 11.69 -14.09
C LEU A 256 -12.97 11.83 -14.24
N PHE A 257 -12.19 11.19 -13.36
CA PHE A 257 -10.74 11.13 -13.49
C PHE A 257 -10.33 10.49 -14.81
N PHE A 258 -10.82 9.28 -15.12
CA PHE A 258 -10.45 8.58 -16.35
C PHE A 258 -10.83 9.32 -17.62
N MET A 259 -11.99 9.99 -17.62
CA MET A 259 -12.39 10.83 -18.76
C MET A 259 -11.43 12.02 -18.93
N SER A 260 -10.96 12.59 -17.83
CA SER A 260 -9.99 13.68 -17.85
C SER A 260 -8.61 13.21 -18.32
N ASP A 261 -8.17 12.02 -17.88
CA ASP A 261 -6.85 11.48 -18.22
C ASP A 261 -6.71 11.11 -19.71
N MET A 262 -7.80 10.82 -20.40
CA MET A 262 -7.78 10.54 -21.84
C MET A 262 -7.34 11.74 -22.70
N ASN A 263 -7.25 12.92 -22.12
CA ASN A 263 -6.81 14.16 -22.75
C ASN A 263 -5.84 14.90 -21.83
N GLY A 264 -4.65 15.28 -22.33
CA GLY A 264 -3.62 15.96 -21.54
C GLY A 264 -4.07 17.26 -20.88
N ASP A 265 -4.86 18.06 -21.60
CA ASP A 265 -5.43 19.30 -21.06
C ASP A 265 -6.51 19.02 -20.00
N GLY A 266 -7.30 17.94 -20.20
CA GLY A 266 -8.29 17.49 -19.24
C GLY A 266 -7.66 17.00 -17.93
N LEU A 267 -6.60 16.21 -18.04
CA LEU A 267 -5.84 15.76 -16.87
C LEU A 267 -5.22 16.96 -16.12
N LYS A 268 -4.64 17.91 -16.86
CA LYS A 268 -4.08 19.12 -16.25
C LYS A 268 -5.16 19.90 -15.50
N ALA A 269 -6.30 20.13 -16.10
CA ALA A 269 -7.43 20.84 -15.47
C ALA A 269 -7.94 20.08 -14.22
N TRP A 270 -8.03 18.74 -14.30
CA TRP A 270 -8.40 17.92 -13.17
C TRP A 270 -7.38 18.03 -12.02
N MET A 271 -6.09 18.00 -12.32
CA MET A 271 -5.04 18.16 -11.31
C MET A 271 -5.01 19.58 -10.73
N ASP A 272 -5.21 20.61 -11.55
CA ASP A 272 -5.29 22.01 -11.09
C ASP A 272 -6.44 22.17 -10.08
N GLU A 273 -7.58 21.49 -10.29
CA GLU A 273 -8.73 21.52 -9.39
C GLU A 273 -8.52 20.67 -8.13
N TRP A 274 -8.19 19.37 -8.31
CA TRP A 274 -8.27 18.39 -7.23
C TRP A 274 -6.97 18.15 -6.46
N VAL A 275 -5.84 18.46 -7.07
CA VAL A 275 -4.53 18.28 -6.44
C VAL A 275 -3.95 19.62 -5.99
N TYR A 276 -3.79 20.57 -6.92
CA TYR A 276 -3.17 21.88 -6.62
C TYR A 276 -4.16 22.87 -6.00
N GLY A 277 -5.42 22.80 -6.37
CA GLY A 277 -6.49 23.65 -5.80
C GLY A 277 -6.85 23.30 -4.36
N CYS A 278 -6.46 22.13 -3.88
CA CYS A 278 -6.73 21.68 -2.51
C CYS A 278 -5.42 21.58 -1.72
N VAL A 279 -5.26 22.39 -0.67
CA VAL A 279 -4.01 22.47 0.11
C VAL A 279 -3.69 21.18 0.88
N ASP A 280 -4.73 20.43 1.24
CA ASP A 280 -4.62 19.16 1.95
C ASP A 280 -5.84 18.26 1.67
N ARG A 281 -5.94 17.13 2.38
CA ARG A 281 -7.05 16.21 2.20
C ARG A 281 -8.37 16.73 2.72
N HIS A 282 -8.38 17.54 3.77
CA HIS A 282 -9.62 18.16 4.29
C HIS A 282 -10.20 19.13 3.26
N ALA A 283 -9.37 20.01 2.71
CA ALA A 283 -9.80 20.91 1.64
C ALA A 283 -10.33 20.17 0.41
N TYR A 284 -9.73 19.02 0.07
CA TYR A 284 -10.22 18.15 -1.01
C TYR A 284 -11.62 17.59 -0.69
N LEU A 285 -11.86 17.10 0.51
CA LEU A 285 -13.15 16.55 0.91
C LEU A 285 -14.23 17.64 0.97
N ASP A 286 -13.90 18.83 1.48
CA ASP A 286 -14.80 19.96 1.51
C ASP A 286 -15.17 20.41 0.09
N HIS A 287 -14.18 20.50 -0.80
CA HIS A 287 -14.42 20.83 -2.21
C HIS A 287 -15.28 19.75 -2.90
N TYR A 288 -15.00 18.48 -2.62
CA TYR A 288 -15.78 17.35 -3.14
C TYR A 288 -17.25 17.45 -2.71
N MET A 289 -17.52 17.65 -1.41
CA MET A 289 -18.88 17.80 -0.90
C MET A 289 -19.57 19.03 -1.42
N ALA A 290 -18.87 20.15 -1.57
CA ALA A 290 -19.42 21.36 -2.17
C ALA A 290 -19.87 21.15 -3.63
N LYS A 291 -19.13 20.35 -4.39
CA LYS A 291 -19.40 20.07 -5.81
C LYS A 291 -20.44 18.97 -6.04
N HIS A 292 -20.43 17.93 -5.21
CA HIS A 292 -21.23 16.71 -5.39
C HIS A 292 -22.35 16.53 -4.37
N GLY A 293 -22.47 17.43 -3.41
CA GLY A 293 -23.47 17.40 -2.33
C GLY A 293 -22.88 16.98 -1.00
N ALA A 294 -23.42 17.53 0.08
CA ALA A 294 -22.92 17.29 1.45
C ALA A 294 -22.98 15.82 1.88
N GLU A 295 -23.92 15.03 1.32
CA GLU A 295 -24.11 13.63 1.64
C GLU A 295 -23.32 12.67 0.74
N SER A 296 -22.54 13.20 -0.22
CA SER A 296 -21.86 12.39 -1.24
C SER A 296 -20.85 11.39 -0.66
N LEU A 297 -20.11 11.79 0.37
CA LEU A 297 -19.18 10.89 1.08
C LEU A 297 -19.92 9.85 1.92
N ASP A 298 -21.02 10.22 2.56
CA ASP A 298 -21.84 9.29 3.34
C ASP A 298 -22.53 8.25 2.45
N ALA A 299 -22.84 8.60 1.21
CA ALA A 299 -23.42 7.68 0.25
C ALA A 299 -22.51 6.47 -0.08
N ILE A 300 -21.19 6.69 -0.06
CA ILE A 300 -20.21 5.62 -0.30
C ILE A 300 -19.71 4.96 0.99
N ARG A 301 -20.00 5.54 2.17
CA ARG A 301 -19.57 4.99 3.45
C ARG A 301 -20.16 3.60 3.69
N ALA A 302 -19.35 2.69 4.21
CA ALA A 302 -19.83 1.36 4.59
C ALA A 302 -20.89 1.46 5.70
N LYS A 303 -22.11 1.00 5.39
CA LYS A 303 -23.26 1.07 6.32
C LYS A 303 -23.33 -0.10 7.28
N ALA A 304 -22.62 -1.19 6.98
CA ALA A 304 -22.51 -2.36 7.85
C ALA A 304 -21.14 -3.01 7.62
N TYR A 305 -20.56 -3.50 8.68
CA TYR A 305 -19.27 -4.20 8.64
C TYR A 305 -19.44 -5.65 8.17
N TYR A 306 -19.94 -5.85 6.96
CA TYR A 306 -20.04 -7.20 6.37
C TYR A 306 -18.70 -7.88 6.21
N SER A 307 -17.65 -7.10 6.11
CA SER A 307 -16.27 -7.53 5.96
C SER A 307 -15.40 -7.16 7.17
N ALA A 308 -16.02 -6.87 8.33
CA ALA A 308 -15.24 -6.68 9.55
C ALA A 308 -14.33 -7.89 9.80
N PRO A 309 -13.13 -7.68 10.32
CA PRO A 309 -12.23 -8.76 10.66
C PRO A 309 -12.94 -9.79 11.51
N ALA A 310 -12.71 -11.08 11.25
CA ALA A 310 -13.33 -12.15 12.00
C ALA A 310 -12.99 -12.00 13.49
N ASN A 311 -13.99 -12.10 14.33
CA ASN A 311 -13.80 -12.17 15.78
C ASN A 311 -13.35 -13.59 16.13
N TYR A 312 -12.09 -13.75 16.50
CA TYR A 312 -11.54 -15.04 16.93
C TYR A 312 -11.83 -15.38 18.39
N GLY A 313 -12.57 -14.52 19.08
CA GLY A 313 -12.96 -14.71 20.47
C GLY A 313 -11.95 -14.20 21.48
N ALA A 314 -12.37 -14.17 22.74
CA ALA A 314 -11.56 -13.63 23.84
C ALA A 314 -10.29 -14.44 24.14
N ALA A 315 -10.28 -15.72 23.86
CA ALA A 315 -9.11 -16.58 24.09
C ALA A 315 -7.85 -16.14 23.37
N TYR A 316 -7.99 -15.46 22.22
CA TYR A 316 -6.86 -14.95 21.44
C TYR A 316 -6.32 -13.60 21.94
N THR A 317 -7.15 -12.86 22.64
CA THR A 317 -6.87 -11.48 23.10
C THR A 317 -6.69 -11.38 24.60
N SER A 318 -6.96 -12.42 25.33
CA SER A 318 -7.04 -12.48 26.80
C SER A 318 -5.69 -12.38 27.52
N CYS A 319 -4.67 -11.93 26.84
CA CYS A 319 -3.33 -11.82 27.43
C CYS A 319 -3.16 -10.63 28.36
N TRP A 320 -4.14 -9.73 28.45
CA TRP A 320 -3.90 -8.36 28.89
C TRP A 320 -4.47 -8.03 30.26
N ASP A 321 -5.52 -8.74 30.68
CA ASP A 321 -6.04 -8.62 32.02
C ASP A 321 -5.93 -9.99 32.73
N ASN A 322 -5.19 -10.06 33.82
CA ASN A 322 -4.92 -11.31 34.51
C ASN A 322 -6.20 -11.96 35.07
N GLU A 323 -7.15 -11.14 35.56
CA GLU A 323 -8.40 -11.68 36.09
C GLU A 323 -9.33 -12.22 35.00
N ASP A 324 -9.47 -11.49 33.89
CA ASP A 324 -10.29 -11.95 32.75
C ASP A 324 -9.68 -13.14 32.03
N ARG A 325 -8.34 -13.19 31.98
CA ARG A 325 -7.62 -14.34 31.43
C ARG A 325 -7.87 -15.61 32.23
N GLU A 326 -7.74 -15.55 33.54
CA GLU A 326 -7.96 -16.70 34.41
C GLU A 326 -9.41 -17.20 34.27
N ARG A 327 -10.39 -16.30 34.29
CA ARG A 327 -11.83 -16.67 34.12
C ARG A 327 -12.13 -17.22 32.71
N SER A 328 -11.46 -16.75 31.66
CA SER A 328 -11.67 -17.25 30.31
C SER A 328 -11.21 -18.69 30.11
N MET A 329 -10.36 -19.20 30.99
CA MET A 329 -9.93 -20.61 31.02
C MET A 329 -10.83 -21.52 31.88
N GLY A 330 -11.95 -20.99 32.38
CA GLY A 330 -12.95 -21.73 33.12
C GLY A 330 -12.74 -21.76 34.63
N VAL A 331 -11.50 -21.87 35.09
CA VAL A 331 -11.09 -21.82 36.49
C VAL A 331 -9.84 -21.02 36.67
N THR A 332 -9.66 -20.35 37.80
CA THR A 332 -8.41 -19.70 38.18
C THR A 332 -7.35 -20.76 38.52
N LEU A 333 -6.07 -20.33 38.51
CA LEU A 333 -4.95 -21.20 38.87
C LEU A 333 -5.14 -21.79 40.29
N ALA A 334 -5.55 -20.95 41.26
CA ALA A 334 -5.79 -21.35 42.64
C ALA A 334 -6.98 -22.34 42.76
N GLU A 335 -8.07 -22.13 41.99
CA GLU A 335 -9.17 -23.06 41.94
C GLU A 335 -8.76 -24.40 41.32
N MET A 336 -7.98 -24.40 40.30
CA MET A 336 -7.45 -25.62 39.67
C MET A 336 -6.57 -26.40 40.67
N GLU A 337 -5.63 -25.74 41.36
CA GLU A 337 -4.79 -26.36 42.36
C GLU A 337 -5.64 -27.02 43.48
N ARG A 338 -6.59 -26.27 44.04
CA ARG A 338 -7.51 -26.82 45.05
C ARG A 338 -8.29 -28.04 44.53
N ILE A 339 -8.80 -28.00 43.31
CA ILE A 339 -9.53 -29.15 42.72
C ILE A 339 -8.62 -30.36 42.55
N LEU A 340 -7.36 -30.13 42.18
CA LEU A 340 -6.38 -31.21 42.01
C LEU A 340 -6.00 -31.83 43.37
N GLU A 341 -5.79 -31.01 44.40
CA GLU A 341 -5.57 -31.46 45.79
C GLU A 341 -6.76 -32.28 46.31
N GLU A 342 -8.01 -31.79 46.19
CA GLU A 342 -9.23 -32.48 46.58
C GLU A 342 -9.39 -33.85 45.89
N ARG A 343 -8.81 -34.00 44.71
CA ARG A 343 -8.82 -35.26 43.95
C ARG A 343 -7.59 -36.15 44.18
N GLY A 344 -6.66 -35.71 45.05
CA GLY A 344 -5.43 -36.42 45.33
C GLY A 344 -4.50 -36.54 44.12
N LEU A 345 -4.52 -35.52 43.26
CA LEU A 345 -3.68 -35.45 42.03
C LEU A 345 -2.46 -34.53 42.20
N LEU A 346 -2.43 -33.76 43.31
CA LEU A 346 -1.30 -32.98 43.79
C LEU A 346 -0.89 -33.41 45.17
#